data_3f69c386bb09f493face2573392c0dbe
#
_entry.id   3f69c386bb09f493face2573392c0dbe
#
_cell.length_a   1.000
_cell.length_b   1.000
_cell.length_c   1.000
_cell.angle_alpha   90.00
_cell.angle_beta   90.00
_cell.angle_gamma   90.00
#
_symmetry.space_group_name_H-M   'P 1'
#
loop_
_entity.id
_entity.type
_entity.pdbx_description
1 polymer ?
#
loop_
_entity_poly.entity_id
_entity_poly.type
_entity_poly.pdbx_seq_one_letter_code
_entity_poly.pdbx_strand_id
1 'polypeptide(L)'
;MLSARRAFQGNTPVDTLTAILMHDPPSLSGTNPNVTPPLDRTIRRCLEKDPKERFQSAKEVGFALKALSDALGSVRADSDQATGVALSRRMATKRALSLAALAFVAVLGLLVAANVGGVRSLLWSRGQIQSLADLPLANLSGDPAQDYFADGMTEAMITELAQISALRVISRTSVMQYRGGKKSLPEIAGELHVDSVIEGSVLRSGEKVRITAQLIQAVPERHLWAKSYDGDLRDVMAIQSQVARSVAGEIRVKLTAQEESRLQKARPVNADAHDAYLRGRYYRRKGGLENLGKARQYFEQALDSDPLYAPAYAALADYYSVLPFYTNARPDEVFPKAKAAVARALELDDSLAEAHASLAYIHTYYEWDWAAGEQEFQRSLQINPNDAAVRHRYSRYLSTVGRIDDALREIRRAQELDPLSQIAKANVGVIYYFARQYDSAIKPLNEVLRDDPKFDTGYWGLGLIYEQKGMPAEAVAQLEKAAALSGDPNTMASLAHAYAIAGQKGRFPQAW
;
A
#
# COMPACT_ATOMS: atom_id res chain seq x y z
N MET A 1 34.66 -1.11 -1.82
CA MET A 1 35.00 -1.50 -0.46
C MET A 1 36.43 -2.02 -0.38
N LEU A 2 36.82 -3.05 -1.12
CA LEU A 2 38.19 -3.64 -0.99
C LEU A 2 39.32 -2.73 -1.49
N SER A 3 39.08 -1.78 -2.39
CA SER A 3 40.06 -0.80 -2.91
C SER A 3 39.87 0.62 -2.43
N ALA A 4 38.77 0.92 -1.74
CA ALA A 4 38.27 2.27 -1.42
C ALA A 4 38.12 3.20 -2.63
N ARG A 5 38.17 2.65 -3.86
CA ARG A 5 38.04 3.37 -5.13
C ARG A 5 36.98 2.70 -6.00
N ARG A 6 36.37 3.46 -6.90
CA ARG A 6 35.43 2.92 -7.90
C ARG A 6 36.20 2.06 -8.91
N ALA A 7 35.62 0.93 -9.33
CA ALA A 7 36.21 0.04 -10.34
C ALA A 7 36.35 0.73 -11.71
N PHE A 8 35.44 1.65 -12.02
CA PHE A 8 35.43 2.46 -13.24
C PHE A 8 35.13 3.91 -12.86
N GLN A 9 35.91 4.82 -13.42
CA GLN A 9 35.78 6.27 -13.18
C GLN A 9 36.13 7.03 -14.45
N GLY A 10 35.25 7.95 -14.89
CA GLY A 10 35.46 8.90 -15.97
C GLY A 10 35.20 10.31 -15.49
N ASN A 11 35.65 11.31 -16.26
CA ASN A 11 35.44 12.73 -15.97
C ASN A 11 33.99 13.15 -16.17
N THR A 12 33.25 12.43 -17.02
CA THR A 12 31.83 12.64 -17.29
C THR A 12 31.05 11.33 -17.09
N PRO A 13 29.70 11.39 -16.96
CA PRO A 13 28.87 10.19 -16.96
C PRO A 13 29.07 9.31 -18.20
N VAL A 14 29.30 9.90 -19.36
CA VAL A 14 29.55 9.20 -20.63
C VAL A 14 30.92 8.51 -20.61
N ASP A 15 31.97 9.16 -20.11
CA ASP A 15 33.29 8.54 -19.96
C ASP A 15 33.25 7.37 -18.97
N THR A 16 32.48 7.51 -17.89
CA THR A 16 32.30 6.41 -16.91
C THR A 16 31.58 5.22 -17.57
N LEU A 17 30.57 5.46 -18.39
CA LEU A 17 29.85 4.42 -19.12
C LEU A 17 30.77 3.73 -20.15
N THR A 18 31.57 4.52 -20.87
CA THR A 18 32.59 4.01 -21.80
C THR A 18 33.61 3.14 -21.09
N ALA A 19 34.10 3.59 -19.91
CA ALA A 19 35.02 2.80 -19.10
C ALA A 19 34.38 1.47 -18.63
N ILE A 20 33.12 1.46 -18.25
CA ILE A 20 32.37 0.23 -17.88
C ILE A 20 32.30 -0.74 -19.08
N LEU A 21 32.08 -0.23 -20.28
CA LEU A 21 31.86 -1.08 -21.47
C LEU A 21 33.19 -1.56 -22.09
N MET A 22 34.22 -0.73 -22.09
CA MET A 22 35.41 -0.92 -22.93
C MET A 22 36.71 -1.21 -22.13
N HIS A 23 36.81 -0.81 -20.85
CA HIS A 23 38.05 -0.95 -20.09
C HIS A 23 37.94 -2.01 -19.01
N ASP A 24 39.06 -2.75 -18.78
CA ASP A 24 39.15 -3.67 -17.65
C ASP A 24 39.36 -2.95 -16.34
N PRO A 25 38.80 -3.46 -15.22
CA PRO A 25 39.02 -2.87 -13.92
C PRO A 25 40.48 -3.05 -13.47
N PRO A 26 41.06 -2.09 -12.75
CA PRO A 26 42.43 -2.21 -12.21
C PRO A 26 42.52 -3.38 -11.24
N SER A 27 43.75 -3.97 -11.13
CA SER A 27 44.01 -5.06 -10.20
C SER A 27 43.83 -4.59 -8.74
N LEU A 28 43.05 -5.33 -7.99
CA LEU A 28 42.86 -5.07 -6.56
C LEU A 28 44.07 -5.48 -5.72
N SER A 29 44.77 -6.54 -6.11
CA SER A 29 45.96 -7.02 -5.45
C SER A 29 47.14 -6.02 -5.55
N GLY A 30 47.16 -5.16 -6.58
CA GLY A 30 48.10 -4.06 -6.73
C GLY A 30 47.80 -2.85 -5.86
N THR A 31 46.58 -2.71 -5.38
CA THR A 31 46.11 -1.56 -4.57
C THR A 31 45.85 -1.89 -3.10
N ASN A 32 45.66 -3.16 -2.78
CA ASN A 32 45.42 -3.65 -1.42
C ASN A 32 46.13 -4.98 -1.21
N PRO A 33 47.23 -5.02 -0.44
CA PRO A 33 48.01 -6.24 -0.19
C PRO A 33 47.23 -7.33 0.56
N ASN A 34 46.13 -7.01 1.19
CA ASN A 34 45.25 -7.99 1.86
C ASN A 34 44.31 -8.72 0.88
N VAL A 35 44.24 -8.32 -0.39
CA VAL A 35 43.46 -9.00 -1.42
C VAL A 35 44.31 -10.11 -2.06
N THR A 36 43.96 -11.35 -1.76
CA THR A 36 44.65 -12.51 -2.31
C THR A 36 44.42 -12.65 -3.83
N PRO A 37 45.38 -13.16 -4.63
CA PRO A 37 45.20 -13.35 -6.06
C PRO A 37 43.97 -14.17 -6.45
N PRO A 38 43.57 -15.22 -5.71
CA PRO A 38 42.31 -15.92 -6.00
C PRO A 38 41.06 -15.07 -5.78
N LEU A 39 41.04 -14.18 -4.77
CA LEU A 39 39.93 -13.26 -4.53
C LEU A 39 39.85 -12.20 -5.64
N ASP A 40 40.99 -11.66 -6.08
CA ASP A 40 41.07 -10.70 -7.21
C ASP A 40 40.49 -11.34 -8.50
N ARG A 41 40.83 -12.60 -8.80
CA ARG A 41 40.28 -13.34 -9.93
C ARG A 41 38.75 -13.51 -9.84
N THR A 42 38.24 -13.83 -8.66
CA THR A 42 36.78 -13.99 -8.44
C THR A 42 36.05 -12.68 -8.72
N ILE A 43 36.58 -11.55 -8.24
CA ILE A 43 36.02 -10.23 -8.43
C ILE A 43 36.08 -9.83 -9.91
N ARG A 44 37.20 -10.07 -10.59
CA ARG A 44 37.34 -9.80 -12.03
C ARG A 44 36.29 -10.57 -12.86
N ARG A 45 36.07 -11.86 -12.54
CA ARG A 45 35.05 -12.66 -13.20
C ARG A 45 33.62 -12.10 -13.01
N CYS A 46 33.34 -11.44 -11.88
CA CYS A 46 32.07 -10.72 -11.71
C CYS A 46 31.95 -9.48 -12.62
N LEU A 47 33.08 -8.90 -13.04
CA LEU A 47 33.18 -7.66 -13.81
C LEU A 47 33.52 -7.89 -15.30
N GLU A 48 33.58 -9.15 -15.76
CA GLU A 48 33.81 -9.50 -17.17
C GLU A 48 32.84 -8.77 -18.11
N LYS A 49 33.31 -8.44 -19.32
CA LYS A 49 32.49 -7.69 -20.29
C LYS A 49 31.45 -8.58 -20.92
N ASP A 50 31.81 -9.81 -21.30
CA ASP A 50 30.86 -10.79 -21.81
C ASP A 50 30.01 -11.34 -20.66
N PRO A 51 28.67 -11.20 -20.72
CA PRO A 51 27.78 -11.78 -19.71
C PRO A 51 27.92 -13.30 -19.54
N LYS A 52 28.34 -14.02 -20.58
CA LYS A 52 28.53 -15.48 -20.55
C LYS A 52 29.75 -15.89 -19.73
N GLU A 53 30.75 -15.05 -19.64
CA GLU A 53 31.98 -15.28 -18.85
C GLU A 53 31.81 -14.90 -17.38
N ARG A 54 30.73 -14.20 -17.00
CA ARG A 54 30.41 -13.90 -15.62
C ARG A 54 29.86 -15.13 -14.90
N PHE A 55 29.79 -15.06 -13.59
CA PHE A 55 29.01 -16.00 -12.81
C PHE A 55 27.53 -15.92 -13.18
N GLN A 56 26.91 -17.06 -13.49
CA GLN A 56 25.52 -17.10 -13.94
C GLN A 56 24.50 -17.07 -12.78
N SER A 57 24.97 -17.22 -11.52
CA SER A 57 24.12 -17.13 -10.34
C SER A 57 24.88 -16.67 -9.11
N ALA A 58 24.16 -16.08 -8.16
CA ALA A 58 24.72 -15.75 -6.82
C ALA A 58 25.24 -17.00 -6.08
N LYS A 59 24.70 -18.17 -6.39
CA LYS A 59 25.11 -19.46 -5.83
C LYS A 59 26.52 -19.85 -6.27
N GLU A 60 26.86 -19.61 -7.53
CA GLU A 60 28.21 -19.84 -8.06
C GLU A 60 29.25 -18.91 -7.42
N VAL A 61 28.91 -17.63 -7.23
CA VAL A 61 29.77 -16.70 -6.48
C VAL A 61 29.97 -17.19 -5.05
N GLY A 62 28.91 -17.65 -4.39
CA GLY A 62 28.98 -18.21 -3.03
C GLY A 62 29.90 -19.44 -2.95
N PHE A 63 29.84 -20.34 -3.91
CA PHE A 63 30.75 -21.51 -3.98
C PHE A 63 32.22 -21.10 -4.20
N ALA A 64 32.47 -20.14 -5.11
CA ALA A 64 33.84 -19.65 -5.35
C ALA A 64 34.43 -18.99 -4.10
N LEU A 65 33.66 -18.18 -3.37
CA LEU A 65 34.08 -17.54 -2.13
C LEU A 65 34.28 -18.57 -0.99
N LYS A 66 33.45 -19.59 -0.92
CA LYS A 66 33.60 -20.67 0.07
C LYS A 66 34.87 -21.48 -0.17
N ALA A 67 35.14 -21.85 -1.43
CA ALA A 67 36.41 -22.54 -1.77
C ALA A 67 37.66 -21.75 -1.41
N LEU A 68 37.59 -20.40 -1.52
CA LEU A 68 38.68 -19.52 -1.09
C LEU A 68 38.85 -19.51 0.44
N SER A 69 37.74 -19.54 1.18
CA SER A 69 37.74 -19.62 2.65
C SER A 69 38.32 -20.95 3.12
N ASP A 70 37.96 -22.04 2.50
CA ASP A 70 38.41 -23.39 2.85
C ASP A 70 39.91 -23.56 2.52
N ALA A 71 40.41 -22.99 1.42
CA ALA A 71 41.82 -22.98 1.07
C ALA A 71 42.70 -22.13 2.01
N LEU A 72 42.15 -21.03 2.57
CA LEU A 72 42.82 -20.21 3.58
C LEU A 72 42.83 -20.90 4.97
N GLY A 73 41.84 -21.74 5.23
CA GLY A 73 41.78 -22.57 6.44
C GLY A 73 42.80 -23.70 6.45
N SER A 74 43.09 -24.33 5.29
CA SER A 74 44.03 -25.44 5.15
C SER A 74 45.51 -25.00 5.25
N VAL A 75 45.87 -23.78 4.82
CA VAL A 75 47.24 -23.23 4.93
C VAL A 75 47.64 -22.92 6.38
N ARG A 76 46.66 -22.78 7.30
CA ARG A 76 46.93 -22.60 8.74
C ARG A 76 47.07 -23.89 9.52
N ALA A 77 46.78 -25.05 8.92
CA ALA A 77 46.83 -26.35 9.57
C ALA A 77 48.20 -27.06 9.45
N ASP A 78 49.07 -26.62 8.53
CA ASP A 78 50.33 -27.32 8.23
C ASP A 78 51.58 -26.72 8.93
N SER A 79 51.45 -25.75 9.84
CA SER A 79 52.61 -25.12 10.53
C SER A 79 52.84 -25.56 11.99
N ASP A 80 52.10 -26.54 12.51
CA ASP A 80 52.29 -27.03 13.88
C ASP A 80 52.40 -28.56 13.96
N GLN A 81 53.48 -29.12 13.37
CA GLN A 81 54.00 -30.42 13.74
C GLN A 81 55.49 -30.31 14.07
N ALA A 82 55.85 -30.05 15.30
CA ALA A 82 57.00 -30.67 16.00
C ALA A 82 56.96 -30.34 17.49
N THR A 83 57.13 -31.40 18.25
CA THR A 83 57.51 -31.54 19.65
C THR A 83 56.45 -31.54 20.76
N GLY A 84 56.09 -32.74 21.20
CA GLY A 84 56.36 -33.17 22.56
C GLY A 84 55.26 -33.08 23.62
N VAL A 85 54.85 -34.26 24.11
CA VAL A 85 54.37 -34.59 25.47
C VAL A 85 52.87 -34.65 25.67
N ALA A 86 52.40 -35.89 25.73
CA ALA A 86 51.13 -36.30 26.24
C ALA A 86 50.97 -35.98 27.73
N LEU A 87 50.06 -35.04 28.04
CA LEU A 87 49.35 -34.94 29.33
C LEU A 87 48.45 -33.68 29.34
N SER A 88 47.28 -33.78 28.79
CA SER A 88 46.14 -32.93 29.13
C SER A 88 44.96 -33.02 28.15
N ARG A 89 44.70 -34.18 27.58
CA ARG A 89 43.59 -34.36 26.60
C ARG A 89 42.16 -34.12 27.16
N ARG A 90 42.01 -33.98 28.49
CA ARG A 90 40.69 -33.73 29.12
C ARG A 90 40.36 -32.26 29.43
N MET A 91 41.35 -31.34 29.43
CA MET A 91 41.08 -29.91 29.65
C MET A 91 41.03 -29.11 28.35
N ALA A 92 41.69 -29.55 27.29
CA ALA A 92 41.68 -28.88 25.98
C ALA A 92 40.29 -29.01 25.28
N THR A 93 39.61 -30.16 25.40
CA THR A 93 38.29 -30.37 24.83
C THR A 93 37.21 -29.49 25.50
N LYS A 94 37.30 -29.25 26.82
CA LYS A 94 36.35 -28.35 27.50
C LYS A 94 36.60 -26.87 27.14
N ARG A 95 37.85 -26.46 26.97
CA ARG A 95 38.21 -25.07 26.54
C ARG A 95 37.91 -24.86 25.05
N ALA A 96 38.12 -25.85 24.19
CA ALA A 96 37.73 -25.77 22.78
C ALA A 96 36.19 -25.71 22.59
N LEU A 97 35.42 -26.48 23.36
CA LEU A 97 33.95 -26.43 23.37
C LEU A 97 33.45 -25.09 23.91
N SER A 98 34.06 -24.53 24.96
CA SER A 98 33.68 -23.23 25.49
C SER A 98 34.05 -22.07 24.55
N LEU A 99 35.19 -22.12 23.85
CA LEU A 99 35.54 -21.14 22.83
C LEU A 99 34.69 -21.24 21.58
N ALA A 100 34.33 -22.46 21.17
CA ALA A 100 33.40 -22.68 20.06
C ALA A 100 31.96 -22.18 20.40
N ALA A 101 31.51 -22.39 21.64
CA ALA A 101 30.23 -21.85 22.12
C ALA A 101 30.26 -20.32 22.21
N LEU A 102 31.36 -19.72 22.67
CA LEU A 102 31.53 -18.26 22.71
C LEU A 102 31.61 -17.66 21.30
N ALA A 103 32.32 -18.31 20.38
CA ALA A 103 32.36 -17.90 18.97
C ALA A 103 30.99 -18.01 18.30
N PHE A 104 30.24 -19.08 18.58
CA PHE A 104 28.87 -19.25 18.09
C PHE A 104 27.92 -18.15 18.61
N VAL A 105 28.02 -17.85 19.92
CA VAL A 105 27.21 -16.74 20.52
C VAL A 105 27.65 -15.39 19.96
N ALA A 106 28.95 -15.16 19.72
CA ALA A 106 29.44 -13.94 19.11
C ALA A 106 29.02 -13.79 17.64
N VAL A 107 29.05 -14.88 16.86
CA VAL A 107 28.53 -14.90 15.48
C VAL A 107 27.02 -14.70 15.45
N LEU A 108 26.27 -15.34 16.34
CA LEU A 108 24.83 -15.13 16.47
C LEU A 108 24.53 -13.69 16.89
N GLY A 109 25.28 -13.13 17.83
CA GLY A 109 25.20 -11.72 18.23
C GLY A 109 25.53 -10.75 17.08
N LEU A 110 26.52 -11.07 16.25
CA LEU A 110 26.89 -10.30 15.08
C LEU A 110 25.84 -10.38 13.97
N LEU A 111 25.24 -11.55 13.74
CA LEU A 111 24.14 -11.74 12.79
C LEU A 111 22.88 -10.97 13.22
N VAL A 112 22.59 -10.96 14.54
CA VAL A 112 21.51 -10.16 15.12
C VAL A 112 21.82 -8.67 15.05
N ALA A 113 23.05 -8.25 15.34
CA ALA A 113 23.48 -6.85 15.27
C ALA A 113 23.51 -6.32 13.82
N ALA A 114 23.92 -7.15 12.87
CA ALA A 114 23.97 -6.82 11.44
C ALA A 114 22.61 -6.96 10.74
N ASN A 115 21.57 -7.41 11.45
CA ASN A 115 20.23 -7.67 10.93
C ASN A 115 20.22 -8.52 9.64
N VAL A 116 21.15 -9.48 9.54
CA VAL A 116 21.24 -10.37 8.37
C VAL A 116 20.01 -11.30 8.35
N GLY A 117 19.23 -11.24 7.29
CA GLY A 117 17.99 -12.03 7.14
C GLY A 117 16.81 -11.57 8.01
N GLY A 118 16.86 -10.35 8.56
CA GLY A 118 15.75 -9.82 9.36
C GLY A 118 15.63 -10.44 10.77
N VAL A 119 16.64 -11.19 11.23
CA VAL A 119 16.62 -11.88 12.53
C VAL A 119 16.47 -10.91 13.71
N ARG A 120 17.01 -9.70 13.59
CA ARG A 120 16.85 -8.64 14.62
C ARG A 120 15.40 -8.18 14.70
N SER A 121 14.73 -7.99 13.55
CA SER A 121 13.31 -7.65 13.52
C SER A 121 12.46 -8.80 14.07
N LEU A 122 12.82 -10.06 13.80
CA LEU A 122 12.12 -11.24 14.32
C LEU A 122 12.25 -11.40 15.84
N LEU A 123 13.41 -11.06 16.41
CA LEU A 123 13.68 -11.21 17.86
C LEU A 123 13.24 -9.98 18.67
N TRP A 124 13.30 -8.77 18.09
CA TRP A 124 12.95 -7.52 18.80
C TRP A 124 11.55 -7.02 18.46
N SER A 125 10.95 -7.44 17.32
CA SER A 125 9.56 -7.16 16.98
C SER A 125 8.56 -8.05 17.74
N ARG A 126 9.02 -9.00 18.53
CA ARG A 126 8.17 -9.82 19.39
C ARG A 126 7.54 -9.01 20.52
N GLY A 127 6.74 -7.99 20.15
CA GLY A 127 5.98 -7.22 21.13
C GLY A 127 5.52 -5.85 20.69
N GLN A 128 6.07 -5.27 19.61
CA GLN A 128 5.55 -4.00 19.09
C GLN A 128 4.54 -4.25 17.98
N ILE A 129 3.29 -3.85 18.22
CA ILE A 129 2.24 -3.83 17.21
C ILE A 129 2.56 -2.69 16.25
N GLN A 130 2.72 -3.02 14.96
CA GLN A 130 2.99 -2.07 13.88
C GLN A 130 1.88 -2.02 12.84
N SER A 131 0.95 -2.98 12.91
CA SER A 131 -0.14 -3.11 11.95
C SER A 131 -1.44 -3.52 12.62
N LEU A 132 -2.54 -2.95 12.13
CA LEU A 132 -3.85 -3.04 12.74
C LEU A 132 -4.95 -3.16 11.68
N ALA A 133 -5.92 -4.02 11.92
CA ALA A 133 -7.20 -4.04 11.22
C ALA A 133 -8.33 -3.73 12.21
N ASP A 134 -9.13 -2.69 11.92
CA ASP A 134 -10.34 -2.38 12.67
C ASP A 134 -11.52 -3.07 11.98
N LEU A 135 -12.02 -4.14 12.59
CA LEU A 135 -13.07 -4.97 12.03
C LEU A 135 -14.44 -4.28 12.12
N PRO A 136 -15.40 -4.65 11.25
CA PRO A 136 -16.71 -4.03 11.26
C PRO A 136 -17.39 -4.09 12.62
N LEU A 137 -17.76 -2.96 13.17
CA LEU A 137 -18.49 -2.87 14.43
C LEU A 137 -19.85 -3.57 14.32
N ALA A 138 -20.18 -4.38 15.32
CA ALA A 138 -21.49 -5.01 15.41
C ALA A 138 -22.55 -3.96 15.77
N ASN A 139 -23.65 -3.92 15.02
CA ASN A 139 -24.81 -3.12 15.35
C ASN A 139 -25.63 -3.81 16.45
N LEU A 140 -25.65 -3.26 17.67
CA LEU A 140 -26.40 -3.81 18.81
C LEU A 140 -27.78 -3.15 19.01
N SER A 141 -28.22 -2.26 18.10
CA SER A 141 -29.55 -1.63 18.20
C SER A 141 -30.70 -2.60 17.94
N GLY A 142 -30.42 -3.75 17.29
CA GLY A 142 -31.43 -4.69 16.84
C GLY A 142 -32.21 -4.21 15.59
N ASP A 143 -31.93 -3.02 15.07
CA ASP A 143 -32.56 -2.42 13.90
C ASP A 143 -31.58 -2.41 12.71
N PRO A 144 -31.81 -3.22 11.66
CA PRO A 144 -30.97 -3.22 10.47
C PRO A 144 -30.93 -1.87 9.73
N ALA A 145 -31.94 -1.01 9.93
CA ALA A 145 -31.92 0.34 9.36
C ALA A 145 -30.81 1.23 9.94
N GLN A 146 -30.17 0.82 11.05
CA GLN A 146 -29.04 1.51 11.67
C GLN A 146 -27.66 0.91 11.26
N ASP A 147 -27.60 -0.07 10.37
CA ASP A 147 -26.32 -0.64 9.92
C ASP A 147 -25.41 0.41 9.29
N TYR A 148 -25.98 1.43 8.60
CA TYR A 148 -25.19 2.54 8.07
C TYR A 148 -24.41 3.27 9.16
N PHE A 149 -24.97 3.36 10.37
CA PHE A 149 -24.32 4.02 11.50
C PHE A 149 -23.13 3.19 12.00
N ALA A 150 -23.30 1.89 12.18
CA ALA A 150 -22.20 0.97 12.53
C ALA A 150 -21.08 1.01 11.48
N ASP A 151 -21.44 1.02 10.20
CA ASP A 151 -20.50 1.14 9.08
C ASP A 151 -19.75 2.45 9.07
N GLY A 152 -20.47 3.54 9.29
CA GLY A 152 -19.89 4.87 9.37
C GLY A 152 -18.94 5.02 10.55
N MET A 153 -19.29 4.44 11.70
CA MET A 153 -18.43 4.44 12.89
C MET A 153 -17.15 3.63 12.67
N THR A 154 -17.25 2.44 12.06
CA THR A 154 -16.07 1.64 11.67
C THR A 154 -15.15 2.45 10.76
N GLU A 155 -15.71 3.09 9.74
CA GLU A 155 -14.95 3.89 8.79
C GLU A 155 -14.26 5.09 9.46
N ALA A 156 -14.97 5.79 10.33
CA ALA A 156 -14.43 6.92 11.05
C ALA A 156 -13.28 6.51 11.98
N MET A 157 -13.41 5.38 12.68
CA MET A 157 -12.33 4.83 13.50
C MET A 157 -11.11 4.44 12.68
N ILE A 158 -11.30 3.78 11.52
CA ILE A 158 -10.22 3.48 10.57
C ILE A 158 -9.54 4.78 10.13
N THR A 159 -10.31 5.83 9.80
CA THR A 159 -9.78 7.11 9.33
C THR A 159 -8.94 7.79 10.41
N GLU A 160 -9.41 7.81 11.66
CA GLU A 160 -8.67 8.39 12.79
C GLU A 160 -7.36 7.63 13.06
N LEU A 161 -7.41 6.30 13.08
CA LEU A 161 -6.23 5.45 13.27
C LEU A 161 -5.25 5.56 12.10
N ALA A 162 -5.76 5.71 10.87
CA ALA A 162 -4.95 5.81 9.65
C ALA A 162 -4.11 7.10 9.59
N GLN A 163 -4.45 8.12 10.36
CA GLN A 163 -3.66 9.35 10.51
C GLN A 163 -2.40 9.17 11.37
N ILE A 164 -2.26 8.03 12.04
CA ILE A 164 -1.07 7.70 12.87
C ILE A 164 0.00 7.10 11.93
N SER A 165 1.02 7.89 11.61
CA SER A 165 2.04 7.53 10.62
C SER A 165 2.88 6.31 10.97
N ALA A 166 3.09 6.07 12.27
CA ALA A 166 3.86 4.94 12.79
C ALA A 166 3.06 3.61 12.81
N LEU A 167 1.76 3.63 12.46
CA LEU A 167 0.88 2.48 12.46
C LEU A 167 0.39 2.19 11.03
N ARG A 168 0.52 0.97 10.58
CA ARG A 168 -0.11 0.52 9.33
C ARG A 168 -1.54 0.08 9.62
N VAL A 169 -2.51 0.82 9.12
CA VAL A 169 -3.94 0.55 9.32
C VAL A 169 -4.55 0.03 8.02
N ILE A 170 -5.24 -1.10 8.11
CA ILE A 170 -5.89 -1.72 6.95
C ILE A 170 -7.13 -0.92 6.57
N SER A 171 -7.32 -0.75 5.27
CA SER A 171 -8.44 0.01 4.72
C SER A 171 -9.78 -0.67 5.00
N ARG A 172 -10.81 0.17 5.02
CA ARG A 172 -12.20 -0.28 5.16
C ARG A 172 -12.59 -1.34 4.12
N THR A 173 -12.15 -1.21 2.87
CA THR A 173 -12.53 -2.12 1.77
C THR A 173 -12.17 -3.58 2.10
N SER A 174 -10.97 -3.81 2.64
CA SER A 174 -10.55 -5.15 3.05
C SER A 174 -11.26 -5.64 4.30
N VAL A 175 -11.39 -4.81 5.35
CA VAL A 175 -11.97 -5.27 6.61
C VAL A 175 -13.47 -5.54 6.53
N MET A 176 -14.22 -4.80 5.70
CA MET A 176 -15.68 -5.00 5.55
C MET A 176 -16.06 -6.36 4.95
N GLN A 177 -15.14 -7.08 4.33
CA GLN A 177 -15.36 -8.44 3.85
C GLN A 177 -15.56 -9.45 4.98
N TYR A 178 -15.16 -9.10 6.19
CA TYR A 178 -15.31 -9.96 7.38
C TYR A 178 -16.59 -9.70 8.19
N ARG A 179 -17.48 -8.84 7.70
CA ARG A 179 -18.77 -8.59 8.36
C ARG A 179 -19.57 -9.87 8.51
N GLY A 180 -19.95 -10.21 9.74
CA GLY A 180 -20.70 -11.44 10.05
C GLY A 180 -20.01 -12.73 9.68
N GLY A 181 -18.69 -12.67 9.40
CA GLY A 181 -17.85 -13.80 9.00
C GLY A 181 -17.63 -14.80 10.13
N LYS A 182 -17.32 -16.06 9.75
CA LYS A 182 -17.03 -17.16 10.67
C LYS A 182 -15.53 -17.43 10.83
N LYS A 183 -14.66 -16.60 10.21
CA LYS A 183 -13.22 -16.78 10.29
C LYS A 183 -12.72 -16.39 11.69
N SER A 184 -11.74 -17.13 12.19
CA SER A 184 -11.05 -16.80 13.44
C SER A 184 -10.16 -15.55 13.28
N LEU A 185 -9.86 -14.86 14.39
CA LEU A 185 -9.00 -13.69 14.36
C LEU A 185 -7.59 -13.96 13.81
N PRO A 186 -6.93 -15.10 14.13
CA PRO A 186 -5.66 -15.45 13.51
C PRO A 186 -5.73 -15.62 11.98
N GLU A 187 -6.83 -16.20 11.45
CA GLU A 187 -7.05 -16.33 10.01
C GLU A 187 -7.21 -14.96 9.34
N ILE A 188 -8.06 -14.09 9.92
CA ILE A 188 -8.25 -12.71 9.42
C ILE A 188 -6.93 -11.94 9.43
N ALA A 189 -6.20 -11.99 10.53
CA ALA A 189 -4.92 -11.31 10.66
C ALA A 189 -3.87 -11.85 9.68
N GLY A 190 -3.88 -13.16 9.41
CA GLY A 190 -3.03 -13.78 8.39
C GLY A 190 -3.35 -13.30 6.99
N GLU A 191 -4.62 -13.19 6.61
CA GLU A 191 -5.06 -12.72 5.30
C GLU A 191 -4.79 -11.21 5.10
N LEU A 192 -4.95 -10.41 6.16
CA LEU A 192 -4.70 -8.97 6.16
C LEU A 192 -3.23 -8.61 6.46
N HIS A 193 -2.42 -9.58 6.85
CA HIS A 193 -1.02 -9.42 7.25
C HIS A 193 -0.85 -8.38 8.37
N VAL A 194 -1.67 -8.48 9.44
CA VAL A 194 -1.63 -7.58 10.59
C VAL A 194 -1.22 -8.27 11.88
N ASP A 195 -0.64 -7.50 12.81
CA ASP A 195 -0.22 -7.98 14.13
C ASP A 195 -1.40 -8.05 15.11
N SER A 196 -2.38 -7.17 14.91
CA SER A 196 -3.52 -7.03 15.82
C SER A 196 -4.78 -6.60 15.09
N VAL A 197 -5.91 -6.83 15.75
CA VAL A 197 -7.23 -6.42 15.28
C VAL A 197 -7.96 -5.63 16.38
N ILE A 198 -8.82 -4.71 15.95
CA ILE A 198 -9.86 -4.13 16.81
C ILE A 198 -11.17 -4.83 16.47
N GLU A 199 -11.86 -5.31 17.48
CA GLU A 199 -13.24 -5.73 17.43
C GLU A 199 -14.10 -4.83 18.30
N GLY A 200 -15.36 -4.70 17.94
CA GLY A 200 -16.22 -3.88 18.75
C GLY A 200 -17.68 -3.92 18.34
N SER A 201 -18.43 -3.08 19.01
CA SER A 201 -19.85 -2.92 18.75
C SER A 201 -20.27 -1.47 18.98
N VAL A 202 -21.35 -1.09 18.34
CA VAL A 202 -21.99 0.19 18.53
C VAL A 202 -23.48 0.00 18.85
N LEU A 203 -23.95 0.70 19.86
CA LEU A 203 -25.36 0.82 20.23
C LEU A 203 -25.77 2.28 20.15
N ARG A 204 -26.74 2.57 19.29
CA ARG A 204 -27.39 3.89 19.24
C ARG A 204 -28.81 3.78 19.76
N SER A 205 -29.19 4.67 20.68
CA SER A 205 -30.55 4.78 21.20
C SER A 205 -30.92 6.27 21.26
N GLY A 206 -31.65 6.72 20.26
CA GLY A 206 -31.91 8.15 20.05
C GLY A 206 -30.61 8.92 19.82
N GLU A 207 -30.33 9.90 20.66
CA GLU A 207 -29.10 10.70 20.60
C GLU A 207 -27.93 10.10 21.44
N LYS A 208 -28.19 9.03 22.17
CA LYS A 208 -27.13 8.35 22.95
C LYS A 208 -26.41 7.30 22.10
N VAL A 209 -25.10 7.28 22.24
CA VAL A 209 -24.22 6.32 21.57
C VAL A 209 -23.33 5.66 22.58
N ARG A 210 -23.23 4.33 22.49
CA ARG A 210 -22.21 3.54 23.19
C ARG A 210 -21.37 2.83 22.16
N ILE A 211 -20.04 3.00 22.26
CA ILE A 211 -19.06 2.27 21.45
C ILE A 211 -18.26 1.41 22.40
N THR A 212 -18.22 0.10 22.14
CA THR A 212 -17.32 -0.83 22.81
C THR A 212 -16.24 -1.23 21.82
N ALA A 213 -14.98 -1.10 22.20
CA ALA A 213 -13.85 -1.50 21.37
C ALA A 213 -12.86 -2.32 22.21
N GLN A 214 -12.27 -3.33 21.59
CA GLN A 214 -11.24 -4.17 22.19
C GLN A 214 -10.11 -4.39 21.19
N LEU A 215 -8.88 -4.25 21.68
CA LEU A 215 -7.66 -4.50 20.92
C LEU A 215 -7.15 -5.88 21.24
N ILE A 216 -6.95 -6.71 20.21
CA ILE A 216 -6.55 -8.10 20.34
C ILE A 216 -5.29 -8.31 19.49
N GLN A 217 -4.22 -8.79 20.11
CA GLN A 217 -3.08 -9.32 19.38
C GLN A 217 -3.50 -10.62 18.72
N ALA A 218 -3.21 -10.79 17.43
CA ALA A 218 -3.74 -11.92 16.67
C ALA A 218 -2.97 -13.22 16.90
N VAL A 219 -1.62 -13.14 17.05
CA VAL A 219 -0.77 -14.33 17.22
C VAL A 219 0.36 -14.06 18.23
N PRO A 220 0.39 -14.73 19.41
CA PRO A 220 -0.72 -15.53 19.95
C PRO A 220 -1.94 -14.65 20.25
N GLU A 221 -3.14 -15.21 20.14
CA GLU A 221 -4.36 -14.47 20.44
C GLU A 221 -4.36 -14.04 21.92
N ARG A 222 -4.43 -12.72 22.14
CA ARG A 222 -4.40 -12.12 23.46
C ARG A 222 -5.12 -10.78 23.47
N HIS A 223 -6.10 -10.65 24.33
CA HIS A 223 -6.73 -9.37 24.62
C HIS A 223 -5.73 -8.42 25.30
N LEU A 224 -5.48 -7.28 24.67
CA LEU A 224 -4.56 -6.28 25.18
C LEU A 224 -5.30 -5.19 25.93
N TRP A 225 -6.47 -4.81 25.42
CA TRP A 225 -7.26 -3.71 25.94
C TRP A 225 -8.72 -3.86 25.53
N ALA A 226 -9.65 -3.45 26.42
CA ALA A 226 -11.06 -3.35 26.11
C ALA A 226 -11.66 -2.18 26.89
N LYS A 227 -12.51 -1.37 26.24
CA LYS A 227 -13.18 -0.23 26.87
C LYS A 227 -14.48 0.11 26.16
N SER A 228 -15.45 0.59 26.97
CA SER A 228 -16.69 1.18 26.46
C SER A 228 -16.68 2.69 26.65
N TYR A 229 -17.25 3.39 25.67
CA TYR A 229 -17.39 4.84 25.64
C TYR A 229 -18.86 5.18 25.47
N ASP A 230 -19.37 5.98 26.36
CA ASP A 230 -20.75 6.48 26.33
C ASP A 230 -20.73 7.97 26.08
N GLY A 231 -21.65 8.47 25.25
CA GLY A 231 -21.80 9.90 25.00
C GLY A 231 -23.02 10.23 24.16
N ASP A 232 -23.15 11.48 23.80
CA ASP A 232 -24.15 11.97 22.89
C ASP A 232 -23.67 11.88 21.43
N LEU A 233 -24.58 11.78 20.48
CA LEU A 233 -24.25 11.73 19.04
C LEU A 233 -23.44 12.98 18.61
N ARG A 234 -23.70 14.15 19.22
CA ARG A 234 -22.94 15.38 18.96
C ARG A 234 -21.46 15.28 19.36
N ASP A 235 -21.13 14.38 20.30
CA ASP A 235 -19.76 14.19 20.82
C ASP A 235 -19.06 12.98 20.14
N VAL A 236 -19.69 12.39 19.14
CA VAL A 236 -19.23 11.15 18.51
C VAL A 236 -17.80 11.26 17.96
N MET A 237 -17.40 12.40 17.38
CA MET A 237 -16.04 12.60 16.88
C MET A 237 -15.00 12.63 18.03
N ALA A 238 -15.38 13.19 19.19
CA ALA A 238 -14.53 13.15 20.37
C ALA A 238 -14.35 11.72 20.88
N ILE A 239 -15.40 10.90 20.83
CA ILE A 239 -15.35 9.47 21.18
C ILE A 239 -14.40 8.72 20.21
N GLN A 240 -14.52 8.93 18.91
CA GLN A 240 -13.64 8.32 17.88
C GLN A 240 -12.17 8.65 18.15
N SER A 241 -11.84 9.92 18.33
CA SER A 241 -10.49 10.38 18.66
C SER A 241 -9.99 9.83 19.99
N GLN A 242 -10.88 9.64 20.98
CA GLN A 242 -10.54 9.05 22.28
C GLN A 242 -10.22 7.55 22.13
N VAL A 243 -10.95 6.80 21.28
CA VAL A 243 -10.64 5.41 20.98
C VAL A 243 -9.27 5.33 20.30
N ALA A 244 -9.01 6.12 19.27
CA ALA A 244 -7.74 6.12 18.55
C ALA A 244 -6.55 6.42 19.47
N ARG A 245 -6.66 7.42 20.35
CA ARG A 245 -5.63 7.72 21.38
C ARG A 245 -5.42 6.57 22.36
N SER A 246 -6.50 5.92 22.80
CA SER A 246 -6.40 4.80 23.73
C SER A 246 -5.68 3.60 23.07
N VAL A 247 -6.00 3.30 21.83
CA VAL A 247 -5.32 2.26 21.05
C VAL A 247 -3.84 2.61 20.87
N ALA A 248 -3.51 3.83 20.41
CA ALA A 248 -2.12 4.28 20.25
C ALA A 248 -1.31 4.17 21.55
N GLY A 249 -1.92 4.54 22.68
CA GLY A 249 -1.31 4.43 24.01
C GLY A 249 -1.04 2.99 24.41
N GLU A 250 -1.99 2.09 24.18
CA GLU A 250 -1.86 0.67 24.53
C GLU A 250 -0.77 -0.03 23.73
N ILE A 251 -0.69 0.22 22.42
CA ILE A 251 0.36 -0.33 21.56
C ILE A 251 1.68 0.43 21.66
N ARG A 252 1.73 1.47 22.48
CA ARG A 252 2.91 2.31 22.76
C ARG A 252 3.49 2.97 21.50
N VAL A 253 2.64 3.32 20.56
CA VAL A 253 3.03 4.10 19.40
C VAL A 253 3.24 5.55 19.82
N LYS A 254 4.39 6.11 19.46
CA LYS A 254 4.70 7.51 19.74
C LYS A 254 4.02 8.38 18.68
N LEU A 255 3.04 9.17 19.11
CA LEU A 255 2.40 10.17 18.27
C LEU A 255 3.34 11.38 18.05
N THR A 256 3.33 11.95 16.88
CA THR A 256 3.93 13.27 16.64
C THR A 256 3.09 14.37 17.28
N ALA A 257 3.68 15.54 17.54
CA ALA A 257 2.95 16.68 18.12
C ALA A 257 1.77 17.12 17.23
N GLN A 258 1.89 16.97 15.93
CA GLN A 258 0.82 17.28 14.98
C GLN A 258 -0.33 16.26 15.04
N GLU A 259 -0.03 14.96 15.12
CA GLU A 259 -1.02 13.89 15.28
C GLU A 259 -1.76 14.03 16.61
N GLU A 260 -1.03 14.30 17.70
CA GLU A 260 -1.62 14.52 19.01
C GLU A 260 -2.55 15.74 19.02
N SER A 261 -2.11 16.87 18.42
CA SER A 261 -2.94 18.07 18.28
C SER A 261 -4.23 17.81 17.50
N ARG A 262 -4.16 17.03 16.39
CA ARG A 262 -5.35 16.66 15.60
C ARG A 262 -6.34 15.85 16.41
N LEU A 263 -5.87 14.79 17.08
CA LEU A 263 -6.70 13.92 17.91
C LEU A 263 -7.33 14.65 19.13
N GLN A 264 -6.77 15.80 19.53
CA GLN A 264 -7.32 16.63 20.61
C GLN A 264 -8.35 17.65 20.12
N LYS A 265 -8.35 18.01 18.84
CA LYS A 265 -9.18 19.10 18.27
C LYS A 265 -10.61 18.68 17.90
N ALA A 266 -11.02 17.45 18.23
CA ALA A 266 -12.38 16.99 17.95
C ALA A 266 -13.42 17.98 18.52
N ARG A 267 -14.29 18.52 17.64
CA ARG A 267 -15.34 19.48 18.00
C ARG A 267 -16.69 18.76 18.05
N PRO A 268 -17.61 19.21 18.90
CA PRO A 268 -18.99 18.77 18.81
C PRO A 268 -19.56 19.04 17.41
N VAL A 269 -20.34 18.10 16.91
CA VAL A 269 -20.96 18.19 15.59
C VAL A 269 -22.48 18.34 15.73
N ASN A 270 -23.11 18.92 14.72
CA ASN A 270 -24.56 18.83 14.61
C ASN A 270 -24.94 17.36 14.35
N ALA A 271 -25.77 16.79 15.22
CA ALA A 271 -26.13 15.38 15.20
C ALA A 271 -26.85 14.98 13.92
N ASP A 272 -27.77 15.82 13.41
CA ASP A 272 -28.53 15.57 12.19
C ASP A 272 -27.63 15.67 10.97
N ALA A 273 -26.74 16.65 10.92
CA ALA A 273 -25.77 16.80 9.85
C ALA A 273 -24.82 15.59 9.78
N HIS A 274 -24.33 15.13 10.92
CA HIS A 274 -23.47 13.97 10.98
C HIS A 274 -24.20 12.68 10.58
N ASP A 275 -25.43 12.47 11.02
CA ASP A 275 -26.25 11.31 10.65
C ASP A 275 -26.51 11.28 9.13
N ALA A 276 -26.91 12.42 8.58
CA ALA A 276 -27.12 12.55 7.14
C ALA A 276 -25.81 12.27 6.36
N TYR A 277 -24.69 12.81 6.79
CA TYR A 277 -23.38 12.55 6.19
C TYR A 277 -23.05 11.05 6.18
N LEU A 278 -23.24 10.34 7.29
CA LEU A 278 -22.98 8.88 7.37
C LEU A 278 -23.89 8.09 6.41
N ARG A 279 -25.16 8.49 6.27
CA ARG A 279 -26.06 7.91 5.26
C ARG A 279 -25.57 8.17 3.84
N GLY A 280 -25.14 9.39 3.57
CA GLY A 280 -24.53 9.75 2.27
C GLY A 280 -23.31 8.89 1.95
N ARG A 281 -22.38 8.71 2.90
CA ARG A 281 -21.21 7.82 2.77
C ARG A 281 -21.62 6.36 2.51
N TYR A 282 -22.60 5.86 3.23
CA TYR A 282 -23.12 4.51 3.05
C TYR A 282 -23.67 4.28 1.62
N TYR A 283 -24.52 5.19 1.10
CA TYR A 283 -25.06 5.07 -0.25
C TYR A 283 -23.97 5.25 -1.32
N ARG A 284 -23.03 6.18 -1.12
CA ARG A 284 -21.89 6.38 -2.03
C ARG A 284 -21.11 5.07 -2.25
N ARG A 285 -20.97 4.25 -1.20
CA ARG A 285 -20.24 2.99 -1.24
C ARG A 285 -21.00 1.82 -1.84
N LYS A 286 -22.32 1.84 -1.79
CA LYS A 286 -23.16 0.83 -2.47
C LYS A 286 -22.98 0.87 -3.99
N GLY A 287 -22.49 1.96 -4.53
CA GLY A 287 -22.30 2.13 -5.95
C GLY A 287 -23.61 2.17 -6.75
N GLY A 288 -23.46 2.33 -8.08
CA GLY A 288 -24.62 2.47 -8.98
C GLY A 288 -25.25 3.86 -8.95
N LEU A 289 -25.89 4.25 -10.05
CA LEU A 289 -26.39 5.61 -10.27
C LEU A 289 -27.46 6.03 -9.26
N GLU A 290 -28.37 5.14 -8.90
CA GLU A 290 -29.42 5.41 -7.92
C GLU A 290 -28.85 5.74 -6.54
N ASN A 291 -27.89 4.91 -6.08
CA ASN A 291 -27.23 5.13 -4.80
C ASN A 291 -26.35 6.38 -4.80
N LEU A 292 -25.72 6.69 -5.93
CA LEU A 292 -24.95 7.92 -6.10
C LEU A 292 -25.85 9.16 -5.96
N GLY A 293 -27.08 9.11 -6.53
CA GLY A 293 -28.08 10.16 -6.35
C GLY A 293 -28.54 10.32 -4.90
N LYS A 294 -28.79 9.20 -4.21
CA LYS A 294 -29.13 9.21 -2.77
C LYS A 294 -28.00 9.78 -1.92
N ALA A 295 -26.74 9.42 -2.22
CA ALA A 295 -25.57 9.95 -1.52
C ALA A 295 -25.54 11.48 -1.58
N ARG A 296 -25.74 12.07 -2.78
CA ARG A 296 -25.80 13.53 -2.94
C ARG A 296 -26.88 14.15 -2.07
N GLN A 297 -28.11 13.62 -2.13
CA GLN A 297 -29.23 14.15 -1.35
C GLN A 297 -28.92 14.19 0.15
N TYR A 298 -28.28 13.13 0.68
CA TYR A 298 -27.90 13.08 2.09
C TYR A 298 -26.76 14.04 2.43
N PHE A 299 -25.78 14.26 1.53
CA PHE A 299 -24.75 15.28 1.75
C PHE A 299 -25.33 16.70 1.73
N GLU A 300 -26.28 16.98 0.81
CA GLU A 300 -27.01 18.25 0.78
C GLU A 300 -27.84 18.43 2.07
N GLN A 301 -28.56 17.39 2.52
CA GLN A 301 -29.28 17.40 3.79
C GLN A 301 -28.35 17.67 5.00
N ALA A 302 -27.13 17.13 4.99
CA ALA A 302 -26.16 17.42 6.04
C ALA A 302 -25.81 18.91 6.07
N LEU A 303 -25.66 19.56 4.91
CA LEU A 303 -25.39 21.01 4.80
C LEU A 303 -26.60 21.88 5.12
N ASP A 304 -27.81 21.40 4.87
CA ASP A 304 -29.05 22.07 5.28
C ASP A 304 -29.15 22.09 6.83
N SER A 305 -28.71 21.01 7.49
CA SER A 305 -28.69 20.91 8.95
C SER A 305 -27.54 21.67 9.59
N ASP A 306 -26.38 21.71 8.93
CA ASP A 306 -25.20 22.46 9.38
C ASP A 306 -24.37 22.97 8.18
N PRO A 307 -24.55 24.24 7.78
CA PRO A 307 -23.79 24.83 6.68
C PRO A 307 -22.28 24.98 6.91
N LEU A 308 -21.79 24.66 8.11
CA LEU A 308 -20.36 24.66 8.46
C LEU A 308 -19.77 23.24 8.54
N TYR A 309 -20.54 22.22 8.15
CA TYR A 309 -20.10 20.83 8.23
C TYR A 309 -19.15 20.48 7.07
N ALA A 310 -17.86 20.79 7.23
CA ALA A 310 -16.81 20.63 6.23
C ALA A 310 -16.73 19.24 5.57
N PRO A 311 -16.93 18.10 6.27
CA PRO A 311 -16.85 16.78 5.65
C PRO A 311 -17.92 16.56 4.55
N ALA A 312 -19.11 17.18 4.65
CA ALA A 312 -20.13 17.04 3.63
C ALA A 312 -19.74 17.78 2.34
N TYR A 313 -19.10 18.94 2.44
CA TYR A 313 -18.54 19.63 1.27
C TYR A 313 -17.44 18.80 0.59
N ALA A 314 -16.53 18.19 1.34
CA ALA A 314 -15.50 17.31 0.79
C ALA A 314 -16.13 16.09 0.06
N ALA A 315 -17.20 15.50 0.64
CA ALA A 315 -17.93 14.40 0.04
C ALA A 315 -18.68 14.81 -1.24
N LEU A 316 -19.26 16.02 -1.29
CA LEU A 316 -19.85 16.57 -2.53
C LEU A 316 -18.79 16.85 -3.59
N ALA A 317 -17.59 17.30 -3.22
CA ALA A 317 -16.49 17.49 -4.16
C ALA A 317 -16.08 16.16 -4.82
N ASP A 318 -15.92 15.08 -4.02
CA ASP A 318 -15.67 13.73 -4.57
C ASP A 318 -16.85 13.25 -5.46
N TYR A 319 -18.07 13.47 -5.02
CA TYR A 319 -19.25 13.12 -5.80
C TYR A 319 -19.25 13.78 -7.19
N TYR A 320 -19.11 15.10 -7.27
CA TYR A 320 -19.11 15.81 -8.56
C TYR A 320 -17.90 15.45 -9.42
N SER A 321 -16.75 15.20 -8.83
CA SER A 321 -15.51 14.85 -9.54
C SER A 321 -15.60 13.51 -10.25
N VAL A 322 -16.32 12.54 -9.70
CA VAL A 322 -16.44 11.20 -10.28
C VAL A 322 -17.67 11.04 -11.18
N LEU A 323 -18.61 11.97 -11.16
CA LEU A 323 -19.88 11.86 -11.87
C LEU A 323 -19.73 11.64 -13.40
N PRO A 324 -18.78 12.27 -14.12
CA PRO A 324 -18.57 12.03 -15.55
C PRO A 324 -18.16 10.59 -15.91
N PHE A 325 -17.62 9.83 -14.95
CA PHE A 325 -17.22 8.43 -15.18
C PHE A 325 -18.41 7.45 -15.10
N TYR A 326 -19.49 7.83 -14.43
CA TYR A 326 -20.66 6.99 -14.23
C TYR A 326 -21.88 7.45 -15.02
N THR A 327 -21.78 8.65 -15.62
CA THR A 327 -22.91 9.28 -16.33
C THR A 327 -22.39 10.04 -17.55
N ASN A 328 -23.32 10.53 -18.37
CA ASN A 328 -23.00 11.48 -19.46
C ASN A 328 -22.94 12.95 -18.96
N ALA A 329 -22.68 13.18 -17.66
CA ALA A 329 -22.54 14.53 -17.13
C ALA A 329 -21.34 15.23 -17.75
N ARG A 330 -21.57 16.44 -18.24
CA ARG A 330 -20.50 17.23 -18.87
C ARG A 330 -19.51 17.73 -17.84
N PRO A 331 -18.18 17.56 -18.07
CA PRO A 331 -17.16 18.04 -17.14
C PRO A 331 -17.27 19.55 -16.81
N ASP A 332 -17.60 20.37 -17.81
CA ASP A 332 -17.77 21.83 -17.63
C ASP A 332 -18.99 22.22 -16.77
N GLU A 333 -19.93 21.33 -16.55
CA GLU A 333 -21.08 21.51 -15.66
C GLU A 333 -20.83 21.06 -14.22
N VAL A 334 -20.03 20.01 -14.03
CA VAL A 334 -19.86 19.36 -12.71
C VAL A 334 -18.57 19.75 -11.98
N PHE A 335 -17.47 19.92 -12.69
CA PHE A 335 -16.21 20.32 -12.04
C PHE A 335 -16.21 21.70 -11.39
N PRO A 336 -16.90 22.75 -11.92
CA PRO A 336 -17.07 24.00 -11.18
C PRO A 336 -17.78 23.81 -9.83
N LYS A 337 -18.75 22.89 -9.75
CA LYS A 337 -19.43 22.55 -8.49
C LYS A 337 -18.48 21.80 -7.54
N ALA A 338 -17.68 20.86 -8.07
CA ALA A 338 -16.65 20.17 -7.29
C ALA A 338 -15.64 21.18 -6.71
N LYS A 339 -15.18 22.14 -7.52
CA LYS A 339 -14.24 23.19 -7.06
C LYS A 339 -14.83 24.07 -5.97
N ALA A 340 -16.06 24.53 -6.13
CA ALA A 340 -16.74 25.33 -5.12
C ALA A 340 -16.89 24.54 -3.80
N ALA A 341 -17.26 23.26 -3.88
CA ALA A 341 -17.42 22.43 -2.72
C ALA A 341 -16.07 22.17 -2.01
N VAL A 342 -15.01 21.80 -2.74
CA VAL A 342 -13.71 21.56 -2.13
C VAL A 342 -13.10 22.84 -1.53
N ALA A 343 -13.24 23.98 -2.20
CA ALA A 343 -12.77 25.26 -1.66
C ALA A 343 -13.45 25.58 -0.33
N ARG A 344 -14.77 25.37 -0.26
CA ARG A 344 -15.51 25.57 1.00
C ARG A 344 -15.13 24.57 2.08
N ALA A 345 -14.87 23.32 1.74
CA ALA A 345 -14.39 22.32 2.69
C ALA A 345 -13.05 22.75 3.32
N LEU A 346 -12.09 23.16 2.50
CA LEU A 346 -10.75 23.57 2.97
C LEU A 346 -10.73 24.91 3.68
N GLU A 347 -11.63 25.84 3.34
CA GLU A 347 -11.84 27.07 4.10
C GLU A 347 -12.31 26.78 5.54
N LEU A 348 -13.18 25.80 5.71
CA LEU A 348 -13.73 25.40 7.01
C LEU A 348 -12.76 24.52 7.82
N ASP A 349 -12.05 23.61 7.14
CA ASP A 349 -11.07 22.70 7.73
C ASP A 349 -10.02 22.26 6.71
N ASP A 350 -8.82 22.86 6.80
CA ASP A 350 -7.67 22.56 5.94
C ASP A 350 -6.95 21.25 6.30
N SER A 351 -7.39 20.57 7.34
CA SER A 351 -6.85 19.26 7.75
C SER A 351 -7.61 18.06 7.16
N LEU A 352 -8.59 18.29 6.28
CA LEU A 352 -9.36 17.23 5.64
C LEU A 352 -8.56 16.59 4.49
N ALA A 353 -7.96 15.42 4.73
CA ALA A 353 -7.23 14.66 3.70
C ALA A 353 -8.06 14.37 2.45
N GLU A 354 -9.34 14.07 2.62
CA GLU A 354 -10.28 13.79 1.53
C GLU A 354 -10.55 15.01 0.64
N ALA A 355 -10.56 16.21 1.21
CA ALA A 355 -10.70 17.45 0.44
C ALA A 355 -9.47 17.70 -0.44
N HIS A 356 -8.26 17.57 0.12
CA HIS A 356 -7.02 17.64 -0.64
C HIS A 356 -6.96 16.59 -1.76
N ALA A 357 -7.39 15.34 -1.50
CA ALA A 357 -7.46 14.29 -2.51
C ALA A 357 -8.43 14.64 -3.66
N SER A 358 -9.58 15.27 -3.34
CA SER A 358 -10.53 15.73 -4.34
C SER A 358 -9.98 16.89 -5.15
N LEU A 359 -9.28 17.83 -4.52
CA LEU A 359 -8.63 18.96 -5.19
C LEU A 359 -7.50 18.47 -6.11
N ALA A 360 -6.67 17.52 -5.65
CA ALA A 360 -5.66 16.86 -6.48
C ALA A 360 -6.26 16.26 -7.75
N TYR A 361 -7.40 15.61 -7.62
CA TYR A 361 -8.11 15.02 -8.74
C TYR A 361 -8.59 16.08 -9.74
N ILE A 362 -9.18 17.19 -9.25
CA ILE A 362 -9.64 18.31 -10.06
C ILE A 362 -8.48 18.94 -10.83
N HIS A 363 -7.38 19.26 -10.17
CA HIS A 363 -6.17 19.83 -10.81
C HIS A 363 -5.64 18.88 -11.89
N THR A 364 -5.56 17.58 -11.60
CA THR A 364 -4.97 16.60 -12.53
C THR A 364 -5.85 16.34 -13.76
N TYR A 365 -7.16 16.13 -13.59
CA TYR A 365 -8.03 15.57 -14.64
C TYR A 365 -8.93 16.61 -15.32
N TYR A 366 -9.08 17.79 -14.71
CA TYR A 366 -9.90 18.84 -15.28
C TYR A 366 -9.11 20.07 -15.65
N GLU A 367 -8.24 20.54 -14.77
CA GLU A 367 -7.46 21.77 -15.00
C GLU A 367 -6.14 21.51 -15.73
N TRP A 368 -5.69 20.26 -15.76
CA TRP A 368 -4.40 19.85 -16.32
C TRP A 368 -3.20 20.53 -15.64
N ASP A 369 -3.40 21.01 -14.41
CA ASP A 369 -2.33 21.51 -13.54
C ASP A 369 -1.70 20.36 -12.75
N TRP A 370 -0.76 19.72 -13.40
CA TRP A 370 -0.07 18.54 -12.87
C TRP A 370 0.73 18.83 -11.61
N ALA A 371 1.33 20.05 -11.52
CA ALA A 371 2.14 20.43 -10.37
C ALA A 371 1.28 20.67 -9.13
N ALA A 372 0.18 21.41 -9.29
CA ALA A 372 -0.79 21.59 -8.20
C ALA A 372 -1.43 20.24 -7.78
N GLY A 373 -1.78 19.39 -8.75
CA GLY A 373 -2.31 18.06 -8.47
C GLY A 373 -1.37 17.22 -7.62
N GLU A 374 -0.06 17.22 -7.91
CA GLU A 374 0.92 16.49 -7.11
C GLU A 374 1.04 17.02 -5.68
N GLN A 375 1.09 18.36 -5.52
CA GLN A 375 1.15 18.98 -4.20
C GLN A 375 -0.04 18.58 -3.33
N GLU A 376 -1.23 18.54 -3.88
CA GLU A 376 -2.45 18.18 -3.17
C GLU A 376 -2.50 16.67 -2.83
N PHE A 377 -2.03 15.77 -3.72
CA PHE A 377 -1.86 14.35 -3.37
C PHE A 377 -0.89 14.18 -2.21
N GLN A 378 0.25 14.86 -2.25
CA GLN A 378 1.24 14.80 -1.18
C GLN A 378 0.68 15.37 0.13
N ARG A 379 -0.08 16.48 0.07
CA ARG A 379 -0.72 17.07 1.25
C ARG A 379 -1.73 16.12 1.87
N SER A 380 -2.58 15.49 1.06
CA SER A 380 -3.52 14.47 1.53
C SER A 380 -2.79 13.32 2.25
N LEU A 381 -1.72 12.79 1.67
CA LEU A 381 -0.93 11.69 2.25
C LEU A 381 -0.08 12.10 3.46
N GLN A 382 0.26 13.38 3.62
CA GLN A 382 0.85 13.92 4.86
C GLN A 382 -0.15 13.92 6.01
N ILE A 383 -1.43 14.21 5.72
CA ILE A 383 -2.50 14.21 6.71
C ILE A 383 -2.92 12.79 7.05
N ASN A 384 -3.14 11.95 6.03
CA ASN A 384 -3.51 10.53 6.18
C ASN A 384 -2.54 9.63 5.40
N PRO A 385 -1.43 9.19 6.00
CA PRO A 385 -0.41 8.38 5.33
C PRO A 385 -0.88 6.95 5.00
N ASN A 386 -1.97 6.47 5.58
CA ASN A 386 -2.51 5.14 5.36
C ASN A 386 -3.76 5.13 4.43
N ASP A 387 -4.00 6.20 3.69
CA ASP A 387 -5.09 6.20 2.71
C ASP A 387 -4.73 5.41 1.45
N ALA A 388 -5.20 4.17 1.37
CA ALA A 388 -4.97 3.28 0.24
C ALA A 388 -5.59 3.84 -1.07
N ALA A 389 -6.75 4.49 -0.99
CA ALA A 389 -7.44 5.04 -2.17
C ALA A 389 -6.68 6.25 -2.75
N VAL A 390 -6.17 7.12 -1.90
CA VAL A 390 -5.34 8.25 -2.34
C VAL A 390 -4.03 7.76 -2.95
N ARG A 391 -3.35 6.78 -2.34
CA ARG A 391 -2.14 6.18 -2.91
C ARG A 391 -2.39 5.53 -4.26
N HIS A 392 -3.50 4.84 -4.43
CA HIS A 392 -3.92 4.29 -5.71
C HIS A 392 -4.12 5.42 -6.76
N ARG A 393 -4.84 6.50 -6.42
CA ARG A 393 -5.05 7.66 -7.33
C ARG A 393 -3.70 8.34 -7.67
N TYR A 394 -2.83 8.52 -6.67
CA TYR A 394 -1.52 9.11 -6.86
C TYR A 394 -0.61 8.22 -7.73
N SER A 395 -0.66 6.90 -7.59
CA SER A 395 0.08 5.99 -8.47
C SER A 395 -0.35 6.11 -9.94
N ARG A 396 -1.63 6.33 -10.19
CA ARG A 396 -2.14 6.57 -11.55
C ARG A 396 -1.64 7.90 -12.11
N TYR A 397 -1.67 8.96 -11.31
CA TYR A 397 -1.06 10.23 -11.67
C TYR A 397 0.42 10.06 -12.04
N LEU A 398 1.20 9.42 -11.18
CA LEU A 398 2.64 9.19 -11.40
C LEU A 398 2.92 8.39 -12.68
N SER A 399 2.09 7.38 -12.99
CA SER A 399 2.22 6.63 -14.24
C SER A 399 1.90 7.49 -15.47
N THR A 400 0.94 8.40 -15.38
CA THR A 400 0.57 9.31 -16.47
C THR A 400 1.69 10.31 -16.78
N VAL A 401 2.40 10.80 -15.76
CA VAL A 401 3.56 11.70 -15.94
C VAL A 401 4.88 10.94 -16.18
N GLY A 402 4.85 9.63 -16.39
CA GLY A 402 6.01 8.81 -16.74
C GLY A 402 6.92 8.41 -15.57
N ARG A 403 6.53 8.68 -14.33
CA ARG A 403 7.29 8.31 -13.11
C ARG A 403 6.92 6.90 -12.65
N ILE A 404 7.28 5.91 -13.46
CA ILE A 404 6.82 4.52 -13.31
C ILE A 404 7.29 3.88 -12.00
N ASP A 405 8.54 4.07 -11.59
CA ASP A 405 9.06 3.50 -10.35
C ASP A 405 8.36 4.07 -9.11
N ASP A 406 8.05 5.37 -9.14
CA ASP A 406 7.28 6.03 -8.08
C ASP A 406 5.84 5.49 -8.05
N ALA A 407 5.21 5.34 -9.22
CA ALA A 407 3.89 4.76 -9.34
C ALA A 407 3.83 3.33 -8.77
N LEU A 408 4.83 2.50 -9.08
CA LEU A 408 4.93 1.14 -8.55
C LEU A 408 5.16 1.11 -7.03
N ARG A 409 5.89 2.08 -6.46
CA ARG A 409 6.03 2.21 -5.00
C ARG A 409 4.70 2.54 -4.32
N GLU A 410 3.99 3.55 -4.86
CA GLU A 410 2.71 3.97 -4.28
C GLU A 410 1.63 2.90 -4.40
N ILE A 411 1.55 2.17 -5.53
CA ILE A 411 0.55 1.11 -5.66
C ILE A 411 0.86 -0.10 -4.78
N ARG A 412 2.13 -0.45 -4.57
CA ARG A 412 2.51 -1.50 -3.60
C ARG A 412 2.11 -1.10 -2.19
N ARG A 413 2.34 0.17 -1.82
CA ARG A 413 1.90 0.65 -0.51
C ARG A 413 0.38 0.66 -0.37
N ALA A 414 -0.35 0.99 -1.44
CA ALA A 414 -1.81 0.85 -1.46
C ALA A 414 -2.26 -0.60 -1.25
N GLN A 415 -1.58 -1.58 -1.86
CA GLN A 415 -1.86 -3.01 -1.67
C GLN A 415 -1.56 -3.51 -0.26
N GLU A 416 -0.51 -2.99 0.39
CA GLU A 416 -0.22 -3.30 1.79
C GLU A 416 -1.31 -2.78 2.74
N LEU A 417 -1.96 -1.66 2.39
CA LEU A 417 -3.03 -1.04 3.15
C LEU A 417 -4.41 -1.61 2.80
N ASP A 418 -4.56 -2.14 1.59
CA ASP A 418 -5.81 -2.72 1.09
C ASP A 418 -5.56 -4.04 0.34
N PRO A 419 -5.14 -5.11 1.06
CA PRO A 419 -4.65 -6.35 0.45
C PRO A 419 -5.70 -7.11 -0.36
N LEU A 420 -6.98 -6.89 -0.08
CA LEU A 420 -8.09 -7.55 -0.79
C LEU A 420 -8.67 -6.72 -1.94
N SER A 421 -8.10 -5.52 -2.21
CA SER A 421 -8.56 -4.64 -3.29
C SER A 421 -8.17 -5.17 -4.67
N GLN A 422 -9.14 -5.63 -5.44
CA GLN A 422 -8.92 -6.07 -6.82
C GLN A 422 -8.47 -4.92 -7.72
N ILE A 423 -9.02 -3.71 -7.51
CA ILE A 423 -8.64 -2.53 -8.29
C ILE A 423 -7.18 -2.11 -8.05
N ALA A 424 -6.68 -2.21 -6.82
CA ALA A 424 -5.28 -1.93 -6.52
C ALA A 424 -4.34 -2.99 -7.14
N LYS A 425 -4.76 -4.26 -7.16
CA LYS A 425 -4.01 -5.34 -7.83
C LYS A 425 -3.97 -5.12 -9.34
N ALA A 426 -5.11 -4.81 -9.97
CA ALA A 426 -5.22 -4.56 -11.41
C ALA A 426 -4.41 -3.33 -11.85
N ASN A 427 -4.32 -2.30 -10.99
CA ASN A 427 -3.61 -1.07 -11.32
C ASN A 427 -2.10 -1.28 -11.57
N VAL A 428 -1.50 -2.34 -11.06
CA VAL A 428 -0.12 -2.73 -11.42
C VAL A 428 -0.02 -3.00 -12.93
N GLY A 429 -1.01 -3.69 -13.50
CA GLY A 429 -1.10 -3.90 -14.95
C GLY A 429 -1.27 -2.59 -15.72
N VAL A 430 -2.09 -1.67 -15.19
CA VAL A 430 -2.28 -0.33 -15.79
C VAL A 430 -0.99 0.48 -15.78
N ILE A 431 -0.22 0.45 -14.70
CA ILE A 431 1.10 1.13 -14.62
C ILE A 431 2.06 0.57 -15.68
N TYR A 432 2.15 -0.75 -15.83
CA TYR A 432 2.97 -1.36 -16.86
C TYR A 432 2.46 -1.06 -18.29
N TYR A 433 1.14 -0.92 -18.47
CA TYR A 433 0.57 -0.46 -19.75
C TYR A 433 1.08 0.95 -20.11
N PHE A 434 1.02 1.91 -19.19
CA PHE A 434 1.56 3.26 -19.42
C PHE A 434 3.08 3.25 -19.65
N ALA A 435 3.80 2.33 -19.01
CA ALA A 435 5.22 2.11 -19.24
C ALA A 435 5.53 1.42 -20.58
N ARG A 436 4.52 1.05 -21.38
CA ARG A 436 4.61 0.24 -22.60
C ARG A 436 5.26 -1.14 -22.40
N GLN A 437 5.24 -1.64 -21.17
CA GLN A 437 5.72 -2.97 -20.79
C GLN A 437 4.54 -3.96 -20.83
N TYR A 438 3.99 -4.17 -22.03
CA TYR A 438 2.74 -4.89 -22.23
C TYR A 438 2.77 -6.33 -21.72
N ASP A 439 3.89 -7.04 -21.89
CA ASP A 439 4.02 -8.40 -21.38
C ASP A 439 4.01 -8.47 -19.86
N SER A 440 4.62 -7.49 -19.19
CA SER A 440 4.59 -7.36 -17.73
C SER A 440 3.19 -6.98 -17.20
N ALA A 441 2.39 -6.29 -18.02
CA ALA A 441 1.04 -5.85 -17.66
C ALA A 441 0.02 -7.00 -17.63
N ILE A 442 0.20 -8.04 -18.45
CA ILE A 442 -0.75 -9.16 -18.60
C ILE A 442 -0.87 -9.99 -17.32
N LYS A 443 0.25 -10.28 -16.66
CA LYS A 443 0.29 -11.18 -15.51
C LYS A 443 -0.57 -10.68 -14.34
N PRO A 444 -0.43 -9.42 -13.85
CA PRO A 444 -1.25 -8.91 -12.74
C PRO A 444 -2.75 -8.95 -13.05
N LEU A 445 -3.15 -8.63 -14.29
CA LEU A 445 -4.55 -8.65 -14.70
C LEU A 445 -5.13 -10.07 -14.71
N ASN A 446 -4.37 -11.05 -15.21
CA ASN A 446 -4.80 -12.44 -15.18
C ASN A 446 -4.90 -13.00 -13.75
N GLU A 447 -4.04 -12.56 -12.83
CA GLU A 447 -4.12 -12.93 -11.42
C GLU A 447 -5.42 -12.43 -10.80
N VAL A 448 -5.78 -11.17 -11.05
CA VAL A 448 -7.06 -10.59 -10.59
C VAL A 448 -8.26 -11.35 -11.16
N LEU A 449 -8.24 -11.65 -12.46
CA LEU A 449 -9.34 -12.37 -13.13
C LEU A 449 -9.48 -13.83 -12.70
N ARG A 450 -8.41 -14.44 -12.22
CA ARG A 450 -8.46 -15.77 -11.59
C ARG A 450 -9.14 -15.70 -10.22
N ASP A 451 -8.86 -14.63 -9.43
CA ASP A 451 -9.44 -14.41 -8.11
C ASP A 451 -10.90 -13.94 -8.21
N ASP A 452 -11.20 -13.07 -9.19
CA ASP A 452 -12.54 -12.57 -9.46
C ASP A 452 -12.84 -12.55 -10.98
N PRO A 453 -13.44 -13.62 -11.53
CA PRO A 453 -13.81 -13.70 -12.95
C PRO A 453 -14.88 -12.71 -13.40
N LYS A 454 -15.50 -11.94 -12.49
CA LYS A 454 -16.48 -10.89 -12.81
C LYS A 454 -15.89 -9.48 -12.76
N PHE A 455 -14.60 -9.34 -12.53
CA PHE A 455 -13.93 -8.05 -12.48
C PHE A 455 -13.74 -7.48 -13.89
N ASP A 456 -14.68 -6.67 -14.35
CA ASP A 456 -14.74 -6.08 -15.70
C ASP A 456 -13.49 -5.29 -16.08
N THR A 457 -12.97 -4.49 -15.17
CA THR A 457 -11.74 -3.68 -15.37
C THR A 457 -10.52 -4.53 -15.75
N GLY A 458 -10.44 -5.77 -15.27
CA GLY A 458 -9.38 -6.71 -15.64
C GLY A 458 -9.43 -7.08 -17.13
N TYR A 459 -10.62 -7.39 -17.64
CA TYR A 459 -10.84 -7.66 -19.05
C TYR A 459 -10.62 -6.44 -19.93
N TRP A 460 -11.13 -5.26 -19.49
CA TRP A 460 -10.88 -4.00 -20.18
C TRP A 460 -9.39 -3.70 -20.32
N GLY A 461 -8.62 -3.83 -19.23
CA GLY A 461 -7.16 -3.66 -19.25
C GLY A 461 -6.44 -4.62 -20.19
N LEU A 462 -6.82 -5.92 -20.19
CA LEU A 462 -6.26 -6.90 -21.15
C LEU A 462 -6.59 -6.54 -22.59
N GLY A 463 -7.81 -6.07 -22.86
CA GLY A 463 -8.22 -5.63 -24.18
C GLY A 463 -7.35 -4.51 -24.72
N LEU A 464 -7.13 -3.45 -23.90
CA LEU A 464 -6.23 -2.34 -24.28
C LEU A 464 -4.79 -2.82 -24.55
N ILE A 465 -4.29 -3.74 -23.72
CA ILE A 465 -2.94 -4.31 -23.88
C ILE A 465 -2.83 -5.09 -25.20
N TYR A 466 -3.82 -5.93 -25.52
CA TYR A 466 -3.80 -6.71 -26.77
C TYR A 466 -3.91 -5.82 -28.01
N GLU A 467 -4.66 -4.70 -27.95
CA GLU A 467 -4.65 -3.69 -29.03
C GLU A 467 -3.23 -3.17 -29.29
N GLN A 468 -2.53 -2.76 -28.24
CA GLN A 468 -1.17 -2.22 -28.35
C GLN A 468 -0.15 -3.27 -28.82
N LYS A 469 -0.42 -4.55 -28.58
CA LYS A 469 0.40 -5.67 -29.10
C LYS A 469 0.08 -6.05 -30.55
N GLY A 470 -0.90 -5.40 -31.19
CA GLY A 470 -1.34 -5.75 -32.54
C GLY A 470 -2.10 -7.08 -32.62
N MET A 471 -2.81 -7.44 -31.55
CA MET A 471 -3.61 -8.66 -31.40
C MET A 471 -5.11 -8.30 -31.35
N PRO A 472 -5.69 -7.86 -32.49
CA PRO A 472 -7.05 -7.28 -32.47
C PRO A 472 -8.15 -8.30 -32.15
N ALA A 473 -7.96 -9.57 -32.47
CA ALA A 473 -8.95 -10.61 -32.17
C ALA A 473 -9.05 -10.86 -30.66
N GLU A 474 -7.90 -10.95 -30.00
CA GLU A 474 -7.80 -11.11 -28.54
C GLU A 474 -8.31 -9.85 -27.82
N ALA A 475 -7.99 -8.66 -28.34
CA ALA A 475 -8.50 -7.40 -27.80
C ALA A 475 -10.02 -7.36 -27.80
N VAL A 476 -10.66 -7.67 -28.94
CA VAL A 476 -12.11 -7.76 -29.06
C VAL A 476 -12.69 -8.77 -28.08
N ALA A 477 -12.10 -9.97 -27.99
CA ALA A 477 -12.61 -11.02 -27.10
C ALA A 477 -12.60 -10.60 -25.61
N GLN A 478 -11.57 -9.84 -25.17
CA GLN A 478 -11.55 -9.34 -23.79
C GLN A 478 -12.53 -8.17 -23.58
N LEU A 479 -12.60 -7.23 -24.52
CA LEU A 479 -13.47 -6.07 -24.41
C LEU A 479 -14.97 -6.44 -24.51
N GLU A 480 -15.32 -7.49 -25.26
CA GLU A 480 -16.68 -8.06 -25.26
C GLU A 480 -17.07 -8.58 -23.85
N LYS A 481 -16.13 -9.26 -23.15
CA LYS A 481 -16.37 -9.72 -21.79
C LYS A 481 -16.52 -8.53 -20.80
N ALA A 482 -15.66 -7.52 -20.92
CA ALA A 482 -15.74 -6.32 -20.12
C ALA A 482 -17.10 -5.61 -20.32
N ALA A 483 -17.51 -5.41 -21.56
CA ALA A 483 -18.78 -4.77 -21.92
C ALA A 483 -20.00 -5.56 -21.44
N ALA A 484 -19.95 -6.88 -21.47
CA ALA A 484 -21.02 -7.73 -20.97
C ALA A 484 -21.17 -7.64 -19.42
N LEU A 485 -20.10 -7.30 -18.70
CA LEU A 485 -20.09 -7.18 -17.23
C LEU A 485 -20.48 -5.79 -16.75
N SER A 486 -19.99 -4.70 -17.35
CA SER A 486 -20.16 -3.35 -16.85
C SER A 486 -21.05 -2.47 -17.72
N GLY A 487 -20.93 -2.55 -19.04
CA GLY A 487 -21.65 -1.69 -19.99
C GLY A 487 -21.34 -0.20 -19.86
N ASP A 488 -20.22 0.16 -19.20
CA ASP A 488 -19.83 1.57 -19.02
C ASP A 488 -19.38 2.21 -20.35
N PRO A 489 -19.55 3.56 -20.52
CA PRO A 489 -19.24 4.24 -21.78
C PRO A 489 -17.79 4.09 -22.24
N ASN A 490 -16.81 4.03 -21.33
CA ASN A 490 -15.40 3.89 -21.68
C ASN A 490 -15.08 2.50 -22.24
N THR A 491 -15.66 1.47 -21.61
CA THR A 491 -15.56 0.09 -22.07
C THR A 491 -16.21 -0.07 -23.45
N MET A 492 -17.39 0.54 -23.66
CA MET A 492 -18.08 0.52 -24.94
C MET A 492 -17.30 1.24 -26.04
N ALA A 493 -16.69 2.40 -25.74
CA ALA A 493 -15.85 3.14 -26.65
C ALA A 493 -14.58 2.33 -27.03
N SER A 494 -13.95 1.67 -26.05
CA SER A 494 -12.80 0.81 -26.28
C SER A 494 -13.16 -0.39 -27.18
N LEU A 495 -14.31 -1.02 -26.94
CA LEU A 495 -14.79 -2.12 -27.77
C LEU A 495 -15.09 -1.67 -29.21
N ALA A 496 -15.73 -0.51 -29.39
CA ALA A 496 -15.96 0.06 -30.72
C ALA A 496 -14.67 0.32 -31.47
N HIS A 497 -13.63 0.82 -30.79
CA HIS A 497 -12.30 1.02 -31.35
C HIS A 497 -11.65 -0.32 -31.74
N ALA A 498 -11.73 -1.34 -30.88
CA ALA A 498 -11.19 -2.67 -31.17
C ALA A 498 -11.87 -3.32 -32.37
N TYR A 499 -13.19 -3.20 -32.53
CA TYR A 499 -13.90 -3.65 -33.74
C TYR A 499 -13.40 -2.94 -35.00
N ALA A 500 -13.17 -1.62 -34.92
CA ALA A 500 -12.64 -0.86 -36.05
C ALA A 500 -11.25 -1.37 -36.49
N ILE A 501 -10.34 -1.59 -35.53
CA ILE A 501 -9.00 -2.12 -35.80
C ILE A 501 -9.06 -3.55 -36.35
N ALA A 502 -9.97 -4.38 -35.84
CA ALA A 502 -10.17 -5.75 -36.29
C ALA A 502 -10.90 -5.84 -37.64
N GLY A 503 -11.26 -4.72 -38.28
CA GLY A 503 -12.00 -4.70 -39.54
C GLY A 503 -13.45 -5.14 -39.44
N GLN A 504 -14.00 -5.29 -38.23
CA GLN A 504 -15.36 -5.79 -37.94
C GLN A 504 -16.40 -4.65 -37.90
N LYS A 505 -16.40 -3.77 -38.89
CA LYS A 505 -17.21 -2.54 -38.97
C LYS A 505 -18.73 -2.74 -38.78
N GLY A 506 -19.24 -3.95 -39.04
CA GLY A 506 -20.67 -4.28 -38.88
C GLY A 506 -21.08 -4.62 -37.43
N ARG A 507 -20.15 -4.71 -36.47
CA ARG A 507 -20.41 -5.06 -35.07
C ARG A 507 -20.41 -3.87 -34.10
N PHE A 508 -20.45 -2.63 -34.65
CA PHE A 508 -20.62 -1.47 -33.77
C PHE A 508 -21.87 -1.66 -32.89
N PRO A 509 -21.75 -1.53 -31.56
CA PRO A 509 -22.92 -1.60 -30.69
C PRO A 509 -23.98 -0.59 -31.16
N GLN A 510 -25.20 -1.04 -31.38
CA GLN A 510 -26.33 -0.17 -31.79
C GLN A 510 -26.77 0.81 -30.67
N ALA A 511 -25.99 1.00 -29.65
CA ALA A 511 -26.28 1.73 -28.43
C ALA A 511 -25.50 3.06 -28.30
N TRP A 512 -25.36 3.76 -29.43
CA TRP A 512 -24.92 5.18 -29.41
C TRP A 512 -26.05 6.07 -29.91
#